data_8c5a7bbd623f4ee563015977b9e4f3a8
#
_entry.id   8c5a7bbd623f4ee563015977b9e4f3a8
#
_cell.length_a   1.000
_cell.length_b   1.000
_cell.length_c   1.000
_cell.angle_alpha   90.00
_cell.angle_beta   90.00
_cell.angle_gamma   90.00
#
_symmetry.space_group_name_H-M   'P 1'
#
loop_
_entity.id
_entity.type
_entity.pdbx_description
1 polymer ?
#
loop_
_entity_poly.entity_id
_entity_poly.type
_entity_poly.pdbx_seq_one_letter_code
_entity_poly.pdbx_strand_id
1 'polypeptide(L)'
;MKNAETKKMREEIKKHLTEGIIPFWKGMRDDEFGGYYGFLDYDLNLDKKAEKGCILNSRITWFFSNAYTLLKDESLLEEAKHGYDFLKDHCLDKEYGGIYWSLNYDGTPKDTTKHTYNQAFCIYALS
;
A
#
# COMPACT_ATOMS: atom_id res chain seq x y z
N MET A 1 17.75 9.46 -32.45
CA MET A 1 17.28 8.09 -32.21
C MET A 1 17.12 7.77 -30.72
N LYS A 2 18.18 7.76 -29.92
CA LYS A 2 18.07 7.49 -28.46
C LYS A 2 17.01 8.33 -27.73
N ASN A 3 16.84 9.61 -28.07
CA ASN A 3 15.88 10.50 -27.42
C ASN A 3 14.42 10.16 -27.73
N ALA A 4 14.11 9.67 -28.92
CA ALA A 4 12.75 9.29 -29.31
C ALA A 4 12.31 7.98 -28.67
N GLU A 5 13.22 7.00 -28.59
CA GLU A 5 12.97 5.71 -27.90
C GLU A 5 12.77 5.91 -26.39
N THR A 6 13.61 6.73 -25.76
CA THR A 6 13.47 7.07 -24.33
C THR A 6 12.15 7.78 -24.05
N LYS A 7 11.73 8.69 -24.93
CA LYS A 7 10.44 9.38 -24.79
C LYS A 7 9.28 8.40 -24.92
N LYS A 8 9.30 7.54 -25.92
CA LYS A 8 8.28 6.50 -26.13
C LYS A 8 8.18 5.58 -24.90
N MET A 9 9.32 5.11 -24.38
CA MET A 9 9.36 4.27 -23.18
C MET A 9 8.74 4.97 -21.95
N ARG A 10 9.03 6.25 -21.74
CA ARG A 10 8.42 7.03 -20.66
C ARG A 10 6.89 7.09 -20.78
N GLU A 11 6.38 7.34 -21.98
CA GLU A 11 4.94 7.40 -22.23
C GLU A 11 4.27 6.03 -21.95
N GLU A 12 4.89 4.95 -22.39
CA GLU A 12 4.41 3.59 -22.13
C GLU A 12 4.40 3.26 -20.63
N ILE A 13 5.48 3.56 -19.91
CA ILE A 13 5.58 3.36 -18.44
C ILE A 13 4.52 4.20 -17.72
N LYS A 14 4.39 5.48 -18.08
CA LYS A 14 3.39 6.38 -17.49
C LYS A 14 1.98 5.85 -17.71
N LYS A 15 1.68 5.44 -18.93
CA LYS A 15 0.38 4.84 -19.27
C LYS A 15 0.10 3.59 -18.44
N HIS A 16 1.06 2.68 -18.34
CA HIS A 16 0.91 1.47 -17.52
C HIS A 16 0.67 1.80 -16.04
N LEU A 17 1.39 2.79 -15.49
CA LEU A 17 1.19 3.27 -14.13
C LEU A 17 -0.24 3.82 -13.93
N THR A 18 -0.69 4.72 -14.81
CA THR A 18 -1.95 5.46 -14.62
C THR A 18 -3.19 4.66 -15.00
N GLU A 19 -3.11 3.76 -15.99
CA GLU A 19 -4.25 3.01 -16.49
C GLU A 19 -4.32 1.56 -15.94
N GLY A 20 -3.22 1.04 -15.39
CA GLY A 20 -3.13 -0.32 -14.87
C GLY A 20 -2.86 -0.40 -13.38
N ILE A 21 -1.68 0.04 -12.92
CA ILE A 21 -1.21 -0.20 -11.56
C ILE A 21 -2.01 0.61 -10.53
N ILE A 22 -2.20 1.91 -10.76
CA ILE A 22 -2.96 2.77 -9.84
C ILE A 22 -4.41 2.29 -9.68
N PRO A 23 -5.19 2.05 -10.76
CA PRO A 23 -6.55 1.54 -10.62
C PRO A 23 -6.63 0.20 -9.89
N PHE A 24 -5.68 -0.71 -10.15
CA PHE A 24 -5.62 -1.99 -9.45
C PHE A 24 -5.50 -1.80 -7.93
N TRP A 25 -4.54 -1.02 -7.46
CA TRP A 25 -4.34 -0.82 -6.02
C TRP A 25 -5.44 0.01 -5.37
N LYS A 26 -6.05 0.96 -6.08
CA LYS A 26 -7.28 1.63 -5.61
C LYS A 26 -8.42 0.64 -5.40
N GLY A 27 -8.55 -0.36 -6.28
CA GLY A 27 -9.55 -1.43 -6.15
C GLY A 27 -9.33 -2.37 -4.96
N MET A 28 -8.12 -2.38 -4.38
CA MET A 28 -7.79 -3.16 -3.19
C MET A 28 -8.06 -2.42 -1.87
N ARG A 29 -8.55 -1.19 -1.91
CA ARG A 29 -8.87 -0.40 -0.73
C ARG A 29 -10.03 -1.00 0.06
N ASP A 30 -9.86 -1.08 1.37
CA ASP A 30 -10.93 -1.46 2.31
C ASP A 30 -11.46 -0.23 3.03
N ASP A 31 -12.67 0.19 2.65
CA ASP A 31 -13.34 1.34 3.28
C ASP A 31 -14.12 0.98 4.55
N GLU A 32 -14.30 -0.32 4.84
CA GLU A 32 -15.01 -0.78 6.03
C GLU A 32 -14.09 -0.87 7.25
N PHE A 33 -12.94 -1.51 7.10
CA PHE A 33 -11.99 -1.77 8.20
C PHE A 33 -10.64 -1.05 8.04
N GLY A 34 -10.48 -0.27 7.00
CA GLY A 34 -9.26 0.49 6.72
C GLY A 34 -8.16 -0.35 6.08
N GLY A 35 -7.14 0.35 5.57
CA GLY A 35 -6.04 -0.26 4.85
C GLY A 35 -6.44 -0.87 3.51
N TYR A 36 -5.70 -1.88 3.11
CA TYR A 36 -5.89 -2.56 1.83
C TYR A 36 -6.06 -4.05 2.05
N TYR A 37 -6.92 -4.70 1.25
CA TYR A 37 -7.16 -6.14 1.33
C TYR A 37 -5.88 -6.94 1.13
N GLY A 38 -5.76 -8.05 1.86
CA GLY A 38 -4.54 -8.83 1.94
C GLY A 38 -4.40 -9.93 0.90
N PHE A 39 -5.48 -10.31 0.20
CA PHE A 39 -5.45 -11.44 -0.72
C PHE A 39 -6.40 -11.27 -1.92
N LEU A 40 -5.85 -11.54 -3.08
CA LEU A 40 -6.56 -11.66 -4.35
C LEU A 40 -6.05 -12.93 -5.02
N ASP A 41 -6.94 -13.82 -5.45
CA ASP A 41 -6.52 -15.07 -6.12
C ASP A 41 -6.15 -14.85 -7.60
N TYR A 42 -5.73 -15.91 -8.27
CA TYR A 42 -5.32 -15.86 -9.67
C TYR A 42 -6.47 -15.44 -10.61
N ASP A 43 -7.70 -15.80 -10.28
CA ASP A 43 -8.90 -15.46 -11.05
C ASP A 43 -9.48 -14.09 -10.65
N LEU A 44 -8.74 -13.31 -9.85
CA LEU A 44 -9.11 -12.00 -9.35
C LEU A 44 -10.32 -12.00 -8.40
N ASN A 45 -10.56 -13.13 -7.72
CA ASN A 45 -11.53 -13.17 -6.64
C ASN A 45 -10.92 -12.60 -5.36
N LEU A 46 -11.54 -11.55 -4.84
CA LEU A 46 -11.08 -10.86 -3.64
C LEU A 46 -11.58 -11.58 -2.38
N ASP A 47 -10.66 -12.02 -1.53
CA ASP A 47 -10.98 -12.48 -0.18
C ASP A 47 -10.92 -11.31 0.81
N LYS A 48 -12.06 -10.73 1.11
CA LYS A 48 -12.20 -9.61 2.05
C LYS A 48 -11.92 -9.99 3.51
N LYS A 49 -11.86 -11.29 3.83
CA LYS A 49 -11.58 -11.79 5.19
C LYS A 49 -10.17 -12.33 5.35
N ALA A 50 -9.34 -12.24 4.32
CA ALA A 50 -7.93 -12.56 4.43
C ALA A 50 -7.20 -11.60 5.39
N GLU A 51 -6.14 -12.10 6.02
CA GLU A 51 -5.30 -11.28 6.87
C GLU A 51 -4.64 -10.13 6.10
N LYS A 52 -4.41 -9.02 6.77
CA LYS A 52 -3.74 -7.84 6.24
C LYS A 52 -2.30 -7.78 6.71
N GLY A 53 -1.36 -7.85 5.78
CA GLY A 53 0.06 -7.68 6.08
C GLY A 53 0.41 -6.21 6.34
N CYS A 54 1.10 -5.95 7.45
CA CYS A 54 1.56 -4.58 7.76
C CYS A 54 2.63 -4.11 6.76
N ILE A 55 3.48 -5.03 6.28
CA ILE A 55 4.46 -4.70 5.23
C ILE A 55 3.79 -4.33 3.90
N LEU A 56 2.72 -5.02 3.51
CA LEU A 56 1.96 -4.70 2.30
C LEU A 56 1.37 -3.29 2.40
N ASN A 57 0.71 -2.99 3.52
CA ASN A 57 0.12 -1.67 3.75
C ASN A 57 1.18 -0.55 3.80
N SER A 58 2.36 -0.81 4.38
CA SER A 58 3.49 0.12 4.34
C SER A 58 3.91 0.42 2.89
N ARG A 59 4.08 -0.61 2.07
CA ARG A 59 4.50 -0.46 0.67
C ARG A 59 3.47 0.24 -0.20
N ILE A 60 2.17 -0.01 0.04
CA ILE A 60 1.09 0.70 -0.68
C ILE A 60 1.06 2.17 -0.28
N THR A 61 1.22 2.50 1.00
CA THR A 61 1.34 3.87 1.48
C THR A 61 2.49 4.61 0.79
N TRP A 62 3.66 4.00 0.74
CA TRP A 62 4.82 4.53 0.02
C TRP A 62 4.53 4.74 -1.48
N PHE A 63 3.89 3.74 -2.11
CA PHE A 63 3.55 3.81 -3.53
C PHE A 63 2.66 5.01 -3.86
N PHE A 64 1.55 5.18 -3.13
CA PHE A 64 0.63 6.29 -3.38
C PHE A 64 1.24 7.66 -3.03
N SER A 65 2.06 7.75 -1.99
CA SER A 65 2.78 8.98 -1.66
C SER A 65 3.72 9.42 -2.78
N ASN A 66 4.47 8.48 -3.36
CA ASN A 66 5.35 8.76 -4.49
C ASN A 66 4.59 9.02 -5.79
N ALA A 67 3.50 8.30 -6.05
CA ALA A 67 2.65 8.54 -7.19
C ALA A 67 2.02 9.95 -7.14
N TYR A 68 1.57 10.41 -5.96
CA TYR A 68 1.13 11.78 -5.75
C TYR A 68 2.23 12.79 -6.05
N THR A 69 3.44 12.57 -5.54
CA THR A 69 4.58 13.46 -5.77
C THR A 69 4.88 13.61 -7.26
N LEU A 70 4.72 12.53 -8.03
CA LEU A 70 4.97 12.51 -9.48
C LEU A 70 3.83 13.12 -10.31
N LEU A 71 2.59 12.75 -9.98
CA LEU A 71 1.41 13.05 -10.83
C LEU A 71 0.61 14.26 -10.35
N LYS A 72 0.75 14.67 -9.08
CA LYS A 72 0.00 15.76 -8.44
C LYS A 72 -1.52 15.58 -8.48
N ASP A 73 -1.98 14.34 -8.44
CA ASP A 73 -3.39 13.97 -8.37
C ASP A 73 -3.79 13.78 -6.91
N GLU A 74 -4.67 14.65 -6.39
CA GLU A 74 -5.11 14.66 -5.00
C GLU A 74 -5.76 13.34 -4.57
N SER A 75 -6.38 12.60 -5.49
CA SER A 75 -6.94 11.28 -5.18
C SER A 75 -5.88 10.27 -4.73
N LEU A 76 -4.63 10.44 -5.16
CA LEU A 76 -3.50 9.60 -4.72
C LEU A 76 -3.02 9.98 -3.32
N LEU A 77 -3.13 11.25 -2.94
CA LEU A 77 -2.85 11.70 -1.58
C LEU A 77 -3.87 11.13 -0.60
N GLU A 78 -5.14 11.06 -0.98
CA GLU A 78 -6.20 10.42 -0.18
C GLU A 78 -5.91 8.93 0.04
N GLU A 79 -5.45 8.22 -0.99
CA GLU A 79 -5.02 6.82 -0.86
C GLU A 79 -3.82 6.66 0.08
N ALA A 80 -2.80 7.53 -0.07
CA ALA A 80 -1.64 7.52 0.81
C ALA A 80 -2.04 7.80 2.27
N LYS A 81 -2.94 8.75 2.49
CA LYS A 81 -3.49 9.05 3.81
C LYS A 81 -4.27 7.87 4.40
N HIS A 82 -5.08 7.20 3.62
CA HIS A 82 -5.81 6.00 4.02
C HIS A 82 -4.86 4.89 4.53
N GLY A 83 -3.78 4.63 3.78
CA GLY A 83 -2.75 3.69 4.20
C GLY A 83 -2.01 4.13 5.47
N TYR A 84 -1.65 5.41 5.56
CA TYR A 84 -1.00 5.98 6.74
C TYR A 84 -1.87 5.86 8.00
N ASP A 85 -3.15 6.22 7.91
CA ASP A 85 -4.08 6.13 9.04
C ASP A 85 -4.19 4.68 9.52
N PHE A 86 -4.26 3.71 8.60
CA PHE A 86 -4.28 2.29 8.95
C PHE A 86 -2.99 1.83 9.64
N LEU A 87 -1.82 2.24 9.15
CA LEU A 87 -0.54 1.93 9.80
C LEU A 87 -0.49 2.48 11.22
N LYS A 88 -0.87 3.75 11.40
CA LYS A 88 -0.84 4.44 12.69
C LYS A 88 -1.84 3.83 13.68
N ASP A 89 -3.05 3.51 13.24
CA ASP A 89 -4.14 3.16 14.13
C ASP A 89 -4.21 1.66 14.43
N HIS A 90 -3.75 0.81 13.50
CA HIS A 90 -3.88 -0.65 13.60
C HIS A 90 -2.54 -1.41 13.59
N CYS A 91 -1.59 -1.03 12.72
CA CYS A 91 -0.32 -1.76 12.62
C CYS A 91 0.66 -1.43 13.74
N LEU A 92 0.61 -0.20 14.26
CA LEU A 92 1.51 0.26 15.31
C LEU A 92 1.13 -0.36 16.66
N ASP A 93 2.11 -1.04 17.28
CA ASP A 93 2.00 -1.48 18.67
C ASP A 93 2.17 -0.28 19.61
N LYS A 94 1.07 0.15 20.23
CA LYS A 94 1.06 1.34 21.09
C LYS A 94 1.60 1.08 22.48
N GLU A 95 1.78 -0.18 22.88
CA GLU A 95 2.32 -0.56 24.19
C GLU A 95 3.83 -0.74 24.14
N TYR A 96 4.34 -1.51 23.16
CA TYR A 96 5.76 -1.86 23.09
C TYR A 96 6.51 -1.21 21.92
N GLY A 97 5.80 -0.48 21.07
CA GLY A 97 6.38 0.16 19.88
C GLY A 97 6.62 -0.81 18.72
N GLY A 98 7.01 -0.25 17.56
CA GLY A 98 7.15 -1.00 16.32
C GLY A 98 5.81 -1.40 15.71
N ILE A 99 5.84 -2.15 14.62
CA ILE A 99 4.61 -2.62 13.95
C ILE A 99 4.49 -4.15 14.02
N TYR A 100 3.26 -4.62 14.04
CA TYR A 100 2.93 -6.04 13.95
C TYR A 100 3.28 -6.62 12.58
N TRP A 101 3.42 -7.95 12.49
CA TRP A 101 3.59 -8.64 11.22
C TRP A 101 2.30 -8.64 10.39
N SER A 102 1.19 -9.07 10.99
CA SER A 102 -0.10 -9.08 10.32
C SER A 102 -1.27 -8.82 11.28
N LEU A 103 -2.38 -8.41 10.68
CA LEU A 103 -3.65 -8.15 11.34
C LEU A 103 -4.73 -9.05 10.74
N ASN A 104 -5.79 -9.30 11.49
CA ASN A 104 -7.03 -9.83 10.94
C ASN A 104 -7.64 -8.81 9.97
N TYR A 105 -8.60 -9.26 9.17
CA TYR A 105 -9.26 -8.42 8.18
C TYR A 105 -9.90 -7.15 8.77
N ASP A 106 -10.34 -7.20 10.03
CA ASP A 106 -10.97 -6.12 10.77
C ASP A 106 -9.97 -5.14 11.46
N GLY A 107 -8.69 -5.34 11.26
CA GLY A 107 -7.63 -4.50 11.83
C GLY A 107 -7.18 -4.90 13.24
N THR A 108 -7.71 -5.98 13.81
CA THR A 108 -7.22 -6.50 15.10
C THR A 108 -5.90 -7.27 14.94
N PRO A 109 -4.96 -7.21 15.92
CA PRO A 109 -3.69 -7.92 15.83
C PRO A 109 -3.86 -9.43 15.63
N LYS A 110 -3.10 -10.02 14.68
CA LYS A 110 -3.06 -11.45 14.43
C LYS A 110 -1.69 -12.04 14.76
N ASP A 111 -0.67 -11.64 14.05
CA ASP A 111 0.73 -11.99 14.33
C ASP A 111 1.46 -10.74 14.82
N THR A 112 1.78 -10.73 16.11
CA THR A 112 2.41 -9.59 16.79
C THR A 112 3.94 -9.62 16.74
N THR A 113 4.53 -10.57 15.99
CA THR A 113 5.98 -10.69 15.83
C THR A 113 6.59 -9.43 15.21
N LYS A 114 7.71 -8.98 15.77
CA LYS A 114 8.43 -7.79 15.31
C LYS A 114 9.62 -8.18 14.42
N HIS A 115 9.37 -8.41 13.15
CA HIS A 115 10.44 -8.67 12.19
C HIS A 115 11.15 -7.39 11.79
N THR A 116 12.46 -7.35 11.88
CA THR A 116 13.30 -6.19 11.49
C THR A 116 13.00 -5.72 10.08
N TYR A 117 12.83 -6.66 9.15
CA TYR A 117 12.45 -6.41 7.77
C TYR A 117 11.15 -5.58 7.66
N ASN A 118 10.11 -5.95 8.40
CA ASN A 118 8.83 -5.25 8.41
C ASN A 118 8.95 -3.84 9.04
N GLN A 119 9.71 -3.71 10.14
CA GLN A 119 9.98 -2.42 10.77
C GLN A 119 10.67 -1.46 9.78
N ALA A 120 11.68 -1.95 9.07
CA ALA A 120 12.41 -1.16 8.07
C ALA A 120 11.50 -0.65 6.94
N PHE A 121 10.59 -1.48 6.42
CA PHE A 121 9.64 -1.04 5.40
C PHE A 121 8.63 -0.02 5.90
N CYS A 122 8.20 -0.11 7.15
CA CYS A 122 7.33 0.90 7.74
C CYS A 122 8.05 2.24 7.89
N ILE A 123 9.27 2.25 8.40
CA ILE A 123 10.10 3.46 8.50
C ILE A 123 10.30 4.08 7.11
N TYR A 124 10.63 3.26 6.13
CA TYR A 124 10.82 3.71 4.74
C TYR A 124 9.54 4.33 4.13
N ALA A 125 8.38 3.78 4.48
CA ALA A 125 7.10 4.30 3.98
C ALA A 125 6.70 5.63 4.63
N LEU A 126 7.13 5.86 5.87
CA LEU A 126 6.76 7.03 6.67
C LEU A 126 7.80 8.16 6.66
N SER A 127 8.98 7.92 6.06
CA SER A 127 10.04 8.93 5.89
C SER A 127 9.83 9.77 4.62
#